data_1b3c2c44a06e5474ebeb43c8185a3c8e
#
_entry.id   1b3c2c44a06e5474ebeb43c8185a3c8e
#
_cell.length_a   1.000
_cell.length_b   1.000
_cell.length_c   1.000
_cell.angle_alpha   90.00
_cell.angle_beta   90.00
_cell.angle_gamma   90.00
#
_symmetry.space_group_name_H-M   'P 1'
#
loop_
_entity.id
_entity.type
_entity.pdbx_description
1 polymer ?
#
loop_
_entity_poly.entity_id
_entity_poly.type
_entity_poly.pdbx_seq_one_letter_code
_entity_poly.pdbx_strand_id
1 'polypeptide(L)'
;MTFAYFSILIFALINSLCSLLAKKSAHLLDAEANHEPRRHRSQTSGKAARLFAAEQNGYEMLPLYASAVIIAHVTGEAAQSTINILSALFLLLRTAYIWAYAQDKAALRSNIWYGCLMCIVALFIAAC
;
A
#
# COMPACT_ATOMS: atom_id res chain seq x y z
N MET A 1 -9.22 -20.18 1.87
CA MET A 1 -8.71 -18.90 1.34
C MET A 1 -7.22 -18.86 1.61
N THR A 2 -6.40 -18.57 0.61
CA THR A 2 -4.93 -18.56 0.74
C THR A 2 -4.45 -17.28 1.40
N PHE A 3 -3.21 -17.28 1.95
CA PHE A 3 -2.59 -16.08 2.51
C PHE A 3 -2.54 -14.94 1.48
N ALA A 4 -2.22 -15.26 0.22
CA ALA A 4 -2.11 -14.24 -0.82
C ALA A 4 -3.44 -13.54 -1.12
N TYR A 5 -4.59 -14.22 -1.12
CA TYR A 5 -5.89 -13.55 -1.19
C TYR A 5 -6.14 -12.66 0.02
N PHE A 6 -5.79 -13.15 1.22
CA PHE A 6 -5.97 -12.38 2.44
C PHE A 6 -5.05 -11.14 2.48
N SER A 7 -3.88 -11.21 1.83
CA SER A 7 -2.94 -10.09 1.74
C SER A 7 -3.52 -8.86 1.03
N ILE A 8 -4.48 -9.05 0.12
CA ILE A 8 -5.19 -7.93 -0.53
C ILE A 8 -5.97 -7.12 0.52
N LEU A 9 -6.69 -7.81 1.40
CA LEU A 9 -7.39 -7.16 2.52
C LEU A 9 -6.40 -6.48 3.47
N ILE A 10 -5.32 -7.17 3.83
CA ILE A 10 -4.28 -6.60 4.71
C ILE A 10 -3.73 -5.32 4.10
N PHE A 11 -3.46 -5.29 2.80
CA PHE A 11 -2.95 -4.08 2.14
C PHE A 11 -3.98 -2.92 2.17
N ALA A 12 -5.25 -3.20 1.94
CA ALA A 12 -6.31 -2.20 2.08
C ALA A 12 -6.39 -1.64 3.52
N LEU A 13 -6.24 -2.51 4.53
CA LEU A 13 -6.22 -2.10 5.94
C LEU A 13 -4.97 -1.28 6.28
N ILE A 14 -3.80 -1.62 5.74
CA ILE A 14 -2.57 -0.82 5.89
C ILE A 14 -2.77 0.59 5.33
N ASN A 15 -3.41 0.74 4.17
CA ASN A 15 -3.72 2.06 3.60
C ASN A 15 -4.69 2.85 4.49
N SER A 16 -5.73 2.20 5.00
CA SER A 16 -6.67 2.84 5.93
C SER A 16 -6.00 3.28 7.24
N LEU A 17 -5.10 2.46 7.77
CA LEU A 17 -4.29 2.81 8.94
C LEU A 17 -3.36 3.98 8.65
N CYS A 18 -2.75 4.03 7.46
CA CYS A 18 -1.90 5.15 7.03
C CYS A 18 -2.69 6.47 7.02
N SER A 19 -3.93 6.45 6.53
CA SER A 19 -4.85 7.60 6.58
C SER A 19 -5.14 8.05 8.00
N LEU A 20 -5.40 7.10 8.89
CA LEU A 20 -5.66 7.40 10.30
C LEU A 20 -4.42 8.03 10.98
N LEU A 21 -3.23 7.51 10.72
CA LEU A 21 -1.98 8.07 11.21
C LEU A 21 -1.72 9.49 10.66
N ALA A 22 -2.07 9.74 9.40
CA ALA A 22 -1.98 11.07 8.79
C ALA A 22 -2.91 12.06 9.48
N LYS A 23 -4.19 11.69 9.69
CA LYS A 23 -5.17 12.51 10.43
C LYS A 23 -4.72 12.79 11.85
N LYS A 24 -4.21 11.77 12.56
CA LYS A 24 -3.68 11.94 13.92
C LYS A 24 -2.49 12.93 13.94
N SER A 25 -1.58 12.82 12.96
CA SER A 25 -0.42 13.71 12.86
C SER A 25 -0.79 15.17 12.52
N ALA A 26 -1.95 15.37 11.90
CA ALA A 26 -2.47 16.70 11.55
C ALA A 26 -3.49 17.24 12.56
N HIS A 27 -3.78 16.51 13.64
CA HIS A 27 -4.86 16.84 14.60
C HIS A 27 -6.25 16.96 13.97
N LEU A 28 -6.54 16.14 12.93
CA LEU A 28 -7.78 16.14 12.16
C LEU A 28 -8.73 15.00 12.55
N LEU A 29 -8.80 14.66 13.85
CA LEU A 29 -9.68 13.59 14.35
C LEU A 29 -10.97 14.13 14.99
N ASP A 30 -11.17 15.44 14.99
CA ASP A 30 -12.36 16.09 15.53
C ASP A 30 -13.55 16.07 14.56
N ALA A 31 -14.73 16.45 15.06
CA ALA A 31 -15.96 16.45 14.28
C ALA A 31 -15.93 17.51 13.17
N GLU A 32 -15.27 18.65 13.41
CA GLU A 32 -15.17 19.73 12.43
C GLU A 32 -14.32 19.30 11.22
N ALA A 33 -13.16 18.71 11.44
CA ALA A 33 -12.32 18.18 10.38
C ALA A 33 -13.01 17.06 9.57
N ASN A 34 -13.90 16.31 10.23
CA ASN A 34 -14.66 15.26 9.56
C ASN A 34 -15.82 15.77 8.68
N HIS A 35 -16.22 17.04 8.84
CA HIS A 35 -17.24 17.69 7.99
C HIS A 35 -16.74 17.91 6.57
N GLU A 36 -15.47 18.37 6.40
CA GLU A 36 -14.83 18.64 5.11
C GLU A 36 -13.44 17.97 5.01
N PRO A 37 -13.36 16.63 5.06
CA PRO A 37 -12.08 15.93 5.22
C PRO A 37 -11.11 16.16 4.06
N ARG A 38 -11.60 16.32 2.83
CA ARG A 38 -10.76 16.57 1.65
C ARG A 38 -10.13 17.96 1.67
N ARG A 39 -10.87 18.98 2.13
CA ARG A 39 -10.39 20.34 2.28
C ARG A 39 -9.28 20.40 3.33
N HIS A 40 -9.52 19.85 4.51
CA HIS A 40 -8.51 19.79 5.57
C HIS A 40 -7.27 19.02 5.13
N ARG A 41 -7.44 17.90 4.43
CA ARG A 41 -6.32 17.13 3.86
C ARG A 41 -5.45 17.96 2.92
N SER A 42 -6.05 18.77 2.03
CA SER A 42 -5.29 19.60 1.06
C SER A 42 -4.49 20.72 1.71
N GLN A 43 -4.81 21.08 2.94
CA GLN A 43 -4.13 22.11 3.73
C GLN A 43 -3.03 21.56 4.65
N THR A 44 -2.84 20.23 4.68
CA THR A 44 -1.80 19.60 5.52
C THR A 44 -0.41 19.79 4.96
N SER A 45 0.58 19.83 5.83
CA SER A 45 2.00 19.93 5.49
C SER A 45 2.85 18.93 6.27
N GLY A 46 4.13 18.86 5.97
CA GLY A 46 5.08 18.02 6.70
C GLY A 46 4.73 16.54 6.69
N LYS A 47 4.83 15.88 7.85
CA LYS A 47 4.62 14.43 8.00
C LYS A 47 3.21 13.99 7.63
N ALA A 48 2.19 14.78 7.98
CA ALA A 48 0.80 14.45 7.66
C ALA A 48 0.55 14.42 6.15
N ALA A 49 1.02 15.43 5.43
CA ALA A 49 0.92 15.48 3.97
C ALA A 49 1.63 14.29 3.31
N ARG A 50 2.83 13.92 3.81
CA ARG A 50 3.58 12.75 3.32
C ARG A 50 2.84 11.44 3.56
N LEU A 51 2.20 11.26 4.72
CA LEU A 51 1.39 10.08 4.99
C LEU A 51 0.14 10.00 4.11
N PHE A 52 -0.54 11.12 3.84
CA PHE A 52 -1.64 11.16 2.89
C PHE A 52 -1.19 10.84 1.46
N ALA A 53 -0.01 11.30 1.04
CA ALA A 53 0.55 10.95 -0.26
C ALA A 53 0.91 9.45 -0.34
N ALA A 54 1.43 8.86 0.74
CA ALA A 54 1.71 7.42 0.82
C ALA A 54 0.42 6.58 0.74
N GLU A 55 -0.65 7.00 1.42
CA GLU A 55 -1.98 6.39 1.34
C GLU A 55 -2.52 6.43 -0.08
N GLN A 56 -2.50 7.59 -0.74
CA GLN A 56 -2.97 7.75 -2.11
C GLN A 56 -2.24 6.80 -3.07
N ASN A 57 -0.91 6.77 -3.01
CA ASN A 57 -0.12 5.82 -3.80
C ASN A 57 -0.46 4.36 -3.45
N GLY A 58 -0.83 4.07 -2.21
CA GLY A 58 -1.33 2.75 -1.83
C GLY A 58 -2.61 2.36 -2.55
N TYR A 59 -3.58 3.26 -2.63
CA TYR A 59 -4.83 3.01 -3.36
C TYR A 59 -4.62 2.92 -4.88
N GLU A 60 -3.66 3.64 -5.44
CA GLU A 60 -3.28 3.50 -6.86
C GLU A 60 -2.66 2.12 -7.16
N MET A 61 -1.89 1.57 -6.23
CA MET A 61 -1.28 0.25 -6.37
C MET A 61 -2.22 -0.91 -6.06
N LEU A 62 -3.26 -0.69 -5.24
CA LEU A 62 -4.13 -1.77 -4.77
C LEU A 62 -4.81 -2.55 -5.90
N PRO A 63 -5.44 -1.93 -6.92
CA PRO A 63 -6.05 -2.68 -8.01
C PRO A 63 -5.04 -3.48 -8.81
N LEU A 64 -3.85 -2.94 -9.06
CA LEU A 64 -2.80 -3.63 -9.80
C LEU A 64 -2.28 -4.85 -9.04
N TYR A 65 -2.03 -4.70 -7.73
CA TYR A 65 -1.62 -5.81 -6.88
C TYR A 65 -2.71 -6.89 -6.74
N ALA A 66 -3.95 -6.47 -6.51
CA ALA A 66 -5.08 -7.40 -6.39
C ALA A 66 -5.27 -8.19 -7.69
N SER A 67 -5.19 -7.53 -8.85
CA SER A 67 -5.27 -8.20 -10.15
C SER A 67 -4.17 -9.22 -10.33
N ALA A 68 -2.91 -8.89 -9.99
CA ALA A 68 -1.78 -9.81 -10.10
C ALA A 68 -1.98 -11.06 -9.23
N VAL A 69 -2.40 -10.89 -7.98
CA VAL A 69 -2.68 -12.01 -7.05
C VAL A 69 -3.81 -12.89 -7.57
N ILE A 70 -4.91 -12.29 -8.04
CA ILE A 70 -6.08 -13.04 -8.54
C ILE A 70 -5.70 -13.80 -9.80
N ILE A 71 -5.03 -13.17 -10.75
CA ILE A 71 -4.62 -13.81 -12.02
C ILE A 71 -3.68 -14.97 -11.73
N ALA A 72 -2.66 -14.80 -10.88
CA ALA A 72 -1.74 -15.88 -10.52
C ALA A 72 -2.44 -17.10 -9.89
N HIS A 73 -3.56 -16.89 -9.19
CA HIS A 73 -4.35 -18.01 -8.66
C HIS A 73 -5.27 -18.65 -9.70
N VAL A 74 -5.88 -17.85 -10.56
CA VAL A 74 -6.88 -18.33 -11.54
C VAL A 74 -6.21 -19.11 -12.66
N THR A 75 -5.03 -18.72 -13.10
CA THR A 75 -4.27 -19.45 -14.14
C THR A 75 -3.80 -20.82 -13.62
N GLY A 76 -3.50 -20.94 -12.33
CA GLY A 76 -3.09 -22.21 -11.71
C GLY A 76 -1.66 -22.66 -12.04
N GLU A 77 -0.90 -21.88 -12.82
CA GLU A 77 0.47 -22.22 -13.22
C GLU A 77 1.47 -21.97 -12.09
N ALA A 78 1.26 -20.94 -11.29
CA ALA A 78 2.15 -20.59 -10.19
C ALA A 78 1.98 -21.51 -8.98
N ALA A 79 3.10 -21.99 -8.42
CA ALA A 79 3.07 -22.67 -7.13
C ALA A 79 2.51 -21.73 -6.04
N GLN A 80 1.59 -22.25 -5.20
CA GLN A 80 0.96 -21.48 -4.12
C GLN A 80 1.97 -20.85 -3.17
N SER A 81 3.09 -21.51 -2.90
CA SER A 81 4.19 -20.96 -2.10
C SER A 81 4.81 -19.72 -2.73
N THR A 82 5.01 -19.71 -4.04
CA THR A 82 5.55 -18.55 -4.77
C THR A 82 4.62 -17.35 -4.64
N ILE A 83 3.32 -17.53 -4.85
CA ILE A 83 2.32 -16.46 -4.72
C ILE A 83 2.32 -15.93 -3.28
N ASN A 84 2.36 -16.79 -2.28
CA ASN A 84 2.37 -16.41 -0.88
C ASN A 84 3.64 -15.64 -0.49
N ILE A 85 4.81 -16.06 -0.96
CA ILE A 85 6.09 -15.39 -0.67
C ILE A 85 6.13 -13.99 -1.31
N LEU A 86 5.75 -13.87 -2.59
CA LEU A 86 5.70 -12.59 -3.27
C LEU A 86 4.70 -11.63 -2.61
N SER A 87 3.57 -12.15 -2.15
CA SER A 87 2.57 -11.36 -1.42
C SER A 87 3.08 -10.89 -0.05
N ALA A 88 3.78 -11.75 0.69
CA ALA A 88 4.39 -11.37 1.96
C ALA A 88 5.47 -10.30 1.78
N LEU A 89 6.35 -10.48 0.79
CA LEU A 89 7.38 -9.50 0.44
C LEU A 89 6.77 -8.16 0.04
N PHE A 90 5.72 -8.17 -0.78
CA PHE A 90 5.00 -6.96 -1.15
C PHE A 90 4.47 -6.21 0.07
N LEU A 91 3.81 -6.88 1.02
CA LEU A 91 3.29 -6.24 2.24
C LEU A 91 4.41 -5.64 3.11
N LEU A 92 5.54 -6.34 3.24
CA LEU A 92 6.71 -5.84 3.98
C LEU A 92 7.26 -4.57 3.32
N LEU A 93 7.42 -4.59 1.99
CA LEU A 93 7.88 -3.43 1.23
C LEU A 93 6.90 -2.27 1.33
N ARG A 94 5.58 -2.51 1.30
CA ARG A 94 4.58 -1.45 1.47
C ARG A 94 4.63 -0.81 2.84
N THR A 95 4.84 -1.58 3.89
CA THR A 95 5.01 -1.06 5.25
C THR A 95 6.29 -0.21 5.34
N ALA A 96 7.40 -0.70 4.78
CA ALA A 96 8.66 0.04 4.71
C ALA A 96 8.53 1.34 3.87
N TYR A 97 7.75 1.30 2.77
CA TYR A 97 7.46 2.47 1.94
C TYR A 97 6.77 3.59 2.73
N ILE A 98 5.73 3.25 3.49
CA ILE A 98 5.01 4.22 4.33
C ILE A 98 5.96 4.83 5.38
N TRP A 99 6.80 4.00 6.01
CA TRP A 99 7.80 4.47 6.96
C TRP A 99 8.81 5.42 6.30
N ALA A 100 9.38 5.05 5.15
CA ALA A 100 10.33 5.88 4.42
C ALA A 100 9.73 7.21 3.99
N TYR A 101 8.44 7.19 3.58
CA TYR A 101 7.69 8.40 3.22
C TYR A 101 7.49 9.32 4.43
N ALA A 102 7.08 8.76 5.58
CA ALA A 102 6.88 9.51 6.82
C ALA A 102 8.18 10.18 7.30
N GLN A 103 9.33 9.50 7.10
CA GLN A 103 10.67 9.98 7.49
C GLN A 103 11.35 10.88 6.43
N ASP A 104 10.65 11.23 5.36
CA ASP A 104 11.17 12.07 4.27
C ASP A 104 12.42 11.50 3.56
N LYS A 105 12.52 10.18 3.48
CA LYS A 105 13.64 9.48 2.82
C LYS A 105 13.32 9.23 1.34
N ALA A 106 13.38 10.27 0.52
CA ALA A 106 12.89 10.25 -0.86
C ALA A 106 13.55 9.16 -1.73
N ALA A 107 14.88 9.02 -1.72
CA ALA A 107 15.57 8.02 -2.52
C ALA A 107 15.21 6.58 -2.08
N LEU A 108 15.21 6.32 -0.76
CA LEU A 108 14.85 5.02 -0.21
C LEU A 108 13.39 4.66 -0.56
N ARG A 109 12.48 5.61 -0.42
CA ARG A 109 11.07 5.46 -0.80
C ARG A 109 10.92 5.03 -2.26
N SER A 110 11.62 5.69 -3.19
CA SER A 110 11.57 5.37 -4.62
C SER A 110 12.09 3.96 -4.90
N ASN A 111 13.20 3.56 -4.28
CA ASN A 111 13.75 2.21 -4.43
C ASN A 111 12.78 1.14 -3.90
N ILE A 112 12.15 1.38 -2.75
CA ILE A 112 11.14 0.46 -2.20
C ILE A 112 9.92 0.38 -3.13
N TRP A 113 9.50 1.49 -3.72
CA TRP A 113 8.39 1.51 -4.68
C TRP A 113 8.68 0.60 -5.90
N TYR A 114 9.90 0.68 -6.45
CA TYR A 114 10.33 -0.24 -7.52
C TYR A 114 10.32 -1.70 -7.05
N GLY A 115 10.73 -1.97 -5.81
CA GLY A 115 10.63 -3.31 -5.22
C GLY A 115 9.19 -3.83 -5.17
N CYS A 116 8.23 -2.98 -4.78
CA CYS A 116 6.80 -3.33 -4.81
C CYS A 116 6.32 -3.64 -6.23
N LEU A 117 6.71 -2.81 -7.21
CA LEU A 117 6.36 -3.02 -8.61
C LEU A 117 6.95 -4.34 -9.14
N MET A 118 8.19 -4.66 -8.78
CA MET A 118 8.82 -5.93 -9.16
C MET A 118 8.09 -7.15 -8.58
N CYS A 119 7.57 -7.08 -7.36
CA CYS A 119 6.73 -8.15 -6.80
C CYS A 119 5.47 -8.36 -7.63
N ILE A 120 4.81 -7.28 -8.08
CA ILE A 120 3.63 -7.33 -8.93
C ILE A 120 3.97 -7.95 -10.29
N VAL A 121 5.04 -7.49 -10.93
CA VAL A 121 5.52 -8.05 -12.21
C VAL A 121 5.85 -9.54 -12.07
N ALA A 122 6.53 -9.92 -10.98
CA ALA A 122 6.85 -11.32 -10.71
C ALA A 122 5.59 -12.20 -10.53
N LEU A 123 4.52 -11.67 -9.91
CA LEU A 123 3.23 -12.35 -9.83
C LEU A 123 2.60 -12.58 -11.21
N PHE A 124 2.65 -11.58 -12.09
CA PHE A 124 2.17 -11.73 -13.47
C PHE A 124 3.00 -12.72 -14.28
N ILE A 125 4.33 -12.71 -14.13
CA ILE A 125 5.22 -13.68 -14.79
C ILE A 125 4.95 -15.10 -14.28
N ALA A 126 4.74 -15.26 -12.98
CA ALA A 126 4.44 -16.57 -12.39
C ALA A 126 3.07 -17.14 -12.85
N ALA A 127 2.20 -16.30 -13.40
CA ALA A 127 0.90 -16.68 -13.94
C ALA A 127 0.97 -17.19 -15.39
N CYS A 128 2.14 -17.12 -16.04
CA CYS A 128 2.38 -17.57 -17.43
C CYS A 128 3.02 -18.95 -17.46
#